data_1a12c3d71427cb28a06298341c6995bc
#
_entry.id   1a12c3d71427cb28a06298341c6995bc
#
_cell.length_a   1.000
_cell.length_b   1.000
_cell.length_c   1.000
_cell.angle_alpha   90.00
_cell.angle_beta   90.00
_cell.angle_gamma   90.00
#
_symmetry.space_group_name_H-M   'P 1'
#
loop_
_entity.id
_entity.type
_entity.pdbx_description
1 polymer ?
#
loop_
_entity_poly.entity_id
_entity_poly.type
_entity_poly.pdbx_seq_one_letter_code
_entity_poly.pdbx_strand_id
1 'polypeptide(L)'
;MRSDQSRDSTLTLYRRGIELLEEEDFEEAAAPLEEAARREPEKSSVREALGRAYFRSGRFAAAAVEFGAVVERHQVNDYAHFCLGRALAKTGETKRARHHLALASNLRPDRRDYSFYLAMLGA
;
A
#
# COMPACT_ATOMS: atom_id res chain seq x y z
N MET A 1 -24.38 4.80 23.32
CA MET A 1 -24.15 5.32 22.99
C MET A 1 -23.63 5.30 22.00
N ARG A 2 -23.58 5.63 21.50
CA ARG A 2 -23.21 5.76 20.65
C ARG A 2 -22.35 5.53 20.36
N SER A 3 -22.33 5.40 20.16
CA SER A 3 -21.40 4.99 19.88
C SER A 3 -20.07 5.27 20.03
N ASP A 4 -19.32 4.51 20.66
CA ASP A 4 -17.96 4.85 20.90
C ASP A 4 -17.11 4.86 19.65
N GLN A 5 -17.38 3.96 18.77
CA GLN A 5 -16.62 3.94 17.54
C GLN A 5 -16.82 5.19 16.71
N SER A 6 -17.94 5.87 16.87
CA SER A 6 -18.16 7.11 16.15
C SER A 6 -17.30 8.23 16.67
N ARG A 7 -16.68 8.06 17.83
CA ARG A 7 -15.76 9.05 18.38
C ARG A 7 -14.40 9.01 17.75
N ASP A 8 -14.02 7.84 17.27
CA ASP A 8 -12.74 7.72 16.58
C ASP A 8 -12.90 8.28 15.19
N SER A 9 -12.26 9.41 14.93
CA SER A 9 -12.27 9.96 13.59
C SER A 9 -11.40 9.11 12.68
N THR A 10 -11.58 9.31 11.39
CA THR A 10 -10.71 8.67 10.41
C THR A 10 -9.25 9.03 10.68
N LEU A 11 -9.00 10.29 11.06
CA LEU A 11 -7.65 10.72 11.37
C LEU A 11 -7.08 9.98 12.56
N THR A 12 -7.87 9.79 13.61
CA THR A 12 -7.41 9.06 14.79
C THR A 12 -7.07 7.62 14.43
N LEU A 13 -7.93 6.98 13.64
CA LEU A 13 -7.69 5.61 13.21
C LEU A 13 -6.44 5.52 12.34
N TYR A 14 -6.26 6.48 11.45
CA TYR A 14 -5.08 6.53 10.59
C TYR A 14 -3.81 6.68 11.42
N ARG A 15 -3.82 7.60 12.38
CA ARG A 15 -2.64 7.80 13.23
C ARG A 15 -2.30 6.55 14.03
N ARG A 16 -3.31 5.87 14.55
CA ARG A 16 -3.07 4.62 15.28
C ARG A 16 -2.43 3.58 14.37
N GLY A 17 -2.94 3.49 13.14
CA GLY A 17 -2.37 2.55 12.19
C GLY A 17 -0.93 2.88 11.84
N ILE A 18 -0.62 4.16 11.64
CA ILE A 18 0.75 4.59 11.35
C ILE A 18 1.67 4.27 12.51
N GLU A 19 1.23 4.53 13.75
CA GLU A 19 2.04 4.21 14.92
C GLU A 19 2.36 2.73 14.99
N LEU A 20 1.36 1.89 14.72
CA LEU A 20 1.57 0.45 14.75
C LEU A 20 2.50 0.00 13.62
N LEU A 21 2.42 0.65 12.45
CA LEU A 21 3.38 0.37 11.38
C LEU A 21 4.81 0.71 11.81
N GLU A 22 4.98 1.84 12.48
CA GLU A 22 6.30 2.27 12.94
C GLU A 22 6.85 1.33 14.01
N GLU A 23 5.96 0.76 14.80
CA GLU A 23 6.36 -0.22 15.81
C GLU A 23 6.50 -1.62 15.23
N GLU A 24 6.27 -1.76 13.93
CA GLU A 24 6.34 -3.03 13.22
C GLU A 24 5.29 -4.05 13.68
N ASP A 25 4.20 -3.55 14.24
CA ASP A 25 3.04 -4.37 14.57
C ASP A 25 2.10 -4.39 13.38
N PHE A 26 2.55 -5.05 12.32
CA PHE A 26 1.91 -4.92 11.00
C PHE A 26 0.50 -5.50 10.97
N GLU A 27 0.29 -6.65 11.60
CA GLU A 27 -1.04 -7.25 11.61
C GLU A 27 -2.02 -6.40 12.41
N GLU A 28 -1.55 -5.85 13.52
CA GLU A 28 -2.40 -5.01 14.34
C GLU A 28 -2.71 -3.68 13.69
N ALA A 29 -1.79 -3.20 12.85
CA ALA A 29 -2.00 -1.95 12.15
C ALA A 29 -3.16 -2.04 11.17
N ALA A 30 -3.44 -3.23 10.65
CA ALA A 30 -4.47 -3.40 9.63
C ALA A 30 -5.86 -3.03 10.16
N ALA A 31 -6.18 -3.36 11.40
CA ALA A 31 -7.54 -3.16 11.90
C ALA A 31 -7.99 -1.70 11.89
N PRO A 32 -7.24 -0.76 12.49
CA PRO A 32 -7.68 0.64 12.43
C PRO A 32 -7.62 1.20 11.01
N LEU A 33 -6.69 0.73 10.18
CA LEU A 33 -6.61 1.21 8.82
C LEU A 33 -7.76 0.68 7.96
N GLU A 34 -8.20 -0.55 8.21
CA GLU A 34 -9.39 -1.08 7.51
C GLU A 34 -10.62 -0.27 7.85
N GLU A 35 -10.79 0.09 9.12
CA GLU A 35 -11.92 0.90 9.51
C GLU A 35 -11.86 2.27 8.87
N ALA A 36 -10.68 2.89 8.87
CA ALA A 36 -10.50 4.19 8.23
C ALA A 36 -10.83 4.11 6.73
N ALA A 37 -10.38 3.06 6.06
CA ALA A 37 -10.65 2.88 4.63
C ALA A 37 -12.13 2.66 4.36
N ARG A 38 -12.82 1.97 5.27
CA ARG A 38 -14.25 1.75 5.11
C ARG A 38 -15.01 3.06 5.21
N ARG A 39 -14.59 3.95 6.10
CA ARG A 39 -15.25 5.23 6.29
C ARG A 39 -14.95 6.21 5.17
N GLU A 40 -13.72 6.21 4.68
CA GLU A 40 -13.31 7.15 3.63
C GLU A 40 -12.53 6.38 2.56
N PRO A 41 -13.25 5.61 1.73
CA PRO A 41 -12.59 4.71 0.80
C PRO A 41 -11.77 5.39 -0.29
N GLU A 42 -11.98 6.70 -0.50
CA GLU A 42 -11.22 7.43 -1.52
C GLU A 42 -9.96 8.06 -0.97
N LYS A 43 -9.67 7.92 0.34
CA LYS A 43 -8.47 8.52 0.92
C LYS A 43 -7.26 7.65 0.59
N SER A 44 -6.45 8.14 -0.33
CA SER A 44 -5.30 7.39 -0.81
C SER A 44 -4.24 7.16 0.27
N SER A 45 -4.06 8.13 1.18
CA SER A 45 -3.09 7.94 2.25
C SER A 45 -3.45 6.76 3.14
N VAL A 46 -4.74 6.57 3.42
CA VAL A 46 -5.21 5.45 4.22
C VAL A 46 -5.00 4.14 3.46
N ARG A 47 -5.35 4.14 2.17
CA ARG A 47 -5.17 2.95 1.35
C ARG A 47 -3.71 2.54 1.25
N GLU A 48 -2.83 3.52 1.09
CA GLU A 48 -1.41 3.24 1.01
C GLU A 48 -0.91 2.63 2.32
N ALA A 49 -1.30 3.21 3.45
CA ALA A 49 -0.89 2.68 4.75
C ALA A 49 -1.42 1.26 4.96
N LEU A 50 -2.68 1.03 4.58
CA LEU A 50 -3.27 -0.30 4.70
C LEU A 50 -2.54 -1.30 3.82
N GLY A 51 -2.19 -0.89 2.59
CA GLY A 51 -1.41 -1.73 1.71
C GLY A 51 -0.08 -2.12 2.32
N ARG A 52 0.59 -1.17 2.97
CA ARG A 52 1.86 -1.44 3.65
C ARG A 52 1.68 -2.44 4.78
N ALA A 53 0.61 -2.29 5.58
CA ALA A 53 0.33 -3.22 6.65
C ALA A 53 0.10 -4.63 6.12
N TYR A 54 -0.68 -4.75 5.06
CA TYR A 54 -0.93 -6.04 4.44
C TYR A 54 0.36 -6.64 3.89
N PHE A 55 1.14 -5.83 3.17
CA PHE A 55 2.38 -6.34 2.56
C PHE A 55 3.34 -6.86 3.62
N ARG A 56 3.55 -6.08 4.67
CA ARG A 56 4.50 -6.46 5.71
C ARG A 56 4.01 -7.62 6.55
N SER A 57 2.72 -7.90 6.56
CA SER A 57 2.17 -9.07 7.25
C SER A 57 1.97 -10.27 6.32
N GLY A 58 2.44 -10.16 5.07
CA GLY A 58 2.42 -11.28 4.14
C GLY A 58 1.13 -11.44 3.36
N ARG A 59 0.23 -10.47 3.45
CA ARG A 59 -1.06 -10.52 2.75
C ARG A 59 -0.93 -9.77 1.43
N PHE A 60 -0.19 -10.39 0.51
CA PHE A 60 0.25 -9.70 -0.70
C PHE A 60 -0.88 -9.39 -1.68
N ALA A 61 -1.84 -10.31 -1.84
CA ALA A 61 -2.95 -10.05 -2.74
C ALA A 61 -3.80 -8.89 -2.23
N ALA A 62 -4.04 -8.84 -0.92
CA ALA A 62 -4.78 -7.73 -0.31
C ALA A 62 -4.02 -6.43 -0.48
N ALA A 63 -2.70 -6.47 -0.31
CA ALA A 63 -1.87 -5.28 -0.50
C ALA A 63 -1.99 -4.77 -1.93
N ALA A 64 -1.98 -5.67 -2.92
CA ALA A 64 -2.09 -5.27 -4.32
C ALA A 64 -3.42 -4.55 -4.58
N VAL A 65 -4.49 -4.98 -3.95
CA VAL A 65 -5.79 -4.30 -4.11
C VAL A 65 -5.70 -2.85 -3.62
N GLU A 66 -5.09 -2.65 -2.45
CA GLU A 66 -5.01 -1.30 -1.88
C GLU A 66 -4.09 -0.39 -2.68
N PHE A 67 -2.91 -0.89 -3.05
CA PHE A 67 -2.00 -0.08 -3.86
C PHE A 67 -2.58 0.18 -5.25
N GLY A 68 -3.32 -0.79 -5.80
CA GLY A 68 -3.99 -0.60 -7.08
C GLY A 68 -5.00 0.53 -7.03
N ALA A 69 -5.73 0.64 -5.93
CA ALA A 69 -6.70 1.74 -5.76
C ALA A 69 -5.98 3.09 -5.74
N VAL A 70 -4.79 3.15 -5.13
CA VAL A 70 -4.02 4.40 -5.12
C VAL A 70 -3.55 4.74 -6.53
N VAL A 71 -3.05 3.75 -7.28
CA VAL A 71 -2.58 3.97 -8.63
C VAL A 71 -3.70 4.48 -9.55
N GLU A 72 -4.91 3.95 -9.39
CA GLU A 72 -6.02 4.41 -10.20
C GLU A 72 -6.31 5.89 -10.03
N ARG A 73 -6.15 6.40 -8.81
CA ARG A 73 -6.42 7.80 -8.54
C ARG A 73 -5.22 8.70 -8.80
N HIS A 74 -4.01 8.15 -8.68
CA HIS A 74 -2.78 8.92 -8.76
C HIS A 74 -1.80 8.18 -9.65
N GLN A 75 -2.00 8.30 -10.94
CA GLN A 75 -1.27 7.50 -11.93
C GLN A 75 0.20 7.86 -12.05
N VAL A 76 0.61 9.01 -11.50
CA VAL A 76 2.03 9.39 -11.50
C VAL A 76 2.66 9.23 -10.12
N ASN A 77 2.00 8.53 -9.21
CA ASN A 77 2.56 8.25 -7.89
C ASN A 77 3.54 7.09 -8.01
N ASP A 78 4.82 7.43 -8.07
CA ASP A 78 5.87 6.43 -8.30
C ASP A 78 5.92 5.38 -7.18
N TYR A 79 5.75 5.81 -5.93
CA TYR A 79 5.82 4.88 -4.82
C TYR A 79 4.66 3.87 -4.87
N ALA A 80 3.46 4.32 -5.25
CA ALA A 80 2.32 3.42 -5.34
C ALA A 80 2.54 2.37 -6.44
N HIS A 81 3.10 2.79 -7.59
CA HIS A 81 3.45 1.82 -8.63
C HIS A 81 4.49 0.82 -8.14
N PHE A 82 5.48 1.31 -7.41
CA PHE A 82 6.53 0.45 -6.87
C PHE A 82 5.94 -0.58 -5.91
N CYS A 83 5.10 -0.14 -4.99
CA CYS A 83 4.51 -1.03 -4.00
C CYS A 83 3.57 -2.04 -4.66
N LEU A 84 2.77 -1.57 -5.62
CA LEU A 84 1.88 -2.47 -6.37
C LEU A 84 2.70 -3.52 -7.11
N GLY A 85 3.76 -3.08 -7.77
CA GLY A 85 4.60 -4.02 -8.50
C GLY A 85 5.21 -5.07 -7.59
N ARG A 86 5.67 -4.67 -6.41
CA ARG A 86 6.24 -5.61 -5.47
C ARG A 86 5.19 -6.62 -4.97
N ALA A 87 3.98 -6.13 -4.68
CA ALA A 87 2.91 -7.01 -4.23
C ALA A 87 2.52 -8.01 -5.31
N LEU A 88 2.42 -7.53 -6.55
CA LEU A 88 2.09 -8.41 -7.67
C LEU A 88 3.18 -9.46 -7.92
N ALA A 89 4.44 -9.07 -7.74
CA ALA A 89 5.54 -10.04 -7.86
C ALA A 89 5.40 -11.17 -6.84
N LYS A 90 5.00 -10.80 -5.62
CA LYS A 90 4.83 -11.80 -4.56
C LYS A 90 3.67 -12.75 -4.83
N THR A 91 2.69 -12.32 -5.61
CA THR A 91 1.55 -13.19 -5.95
C THR A 91 1.78 -13.93 -7.27
N GLY A 92 2.94 -13.75 -7.90
CA GLY A 92 3.26 -14.45 -9.13
C GLY A 92 2.78 -13.79 -10.40
N GLU A 93 2.22 -12.58 -10.32
CA GLU A 93 1.75 -11.88 -11.50
C GLU A 93 2.89 -11.07 -12.10
N THR A 94 3.83 -11.79 -12.69
CA THR A 94 5.10 -11.23 -13.10
C THR A 94 4.97 -10.15 -14.16
N LYS A 95 4.08 -10.35 -15.14
CA LYS A 95 3.92 -9.34 -16.20
C LYS A 95 3.42 -8.02 -15.66
N ARG A 96 2.39 -8.08 -14.83
CA ARG A 96 1.83 -6.87 -14.23
C ARG A 96 2.83 -6.22 -13.29
N ALA A 97 3.55 -7.06 -12.54
CA ALA A 97 4.58 -6.54 -11.63
C ALA A 97 5.64 -5.78 -12.41
N ARG A 98 6.11 -6.34 -13.52
CA ARG A 98 7.13 -5.68 -14.34
C ARG A 98 6.62 -4.35 -14.89
N HIS A 99 5.36 -4.32 -15.33
CA HIS A 99 4.77 -3.10 -15.85
C HIS A 99 4.82 -1.98 -14.81
N HIS A 100 4.39 -2.26 -13.59
CA HIS A 100 4.31 -1.22 -12.56
C HIS A 100 5.69 -0.84 -12.02
N LEU A 101 6.61 -1.79 -11.92
CA LEU A 101 7.97 -1.47 -11.50
C LEU A 101 8.68 -0.64 -12.56
N ALA A 102 8.41 -0.92 -13.84
CA ALA A 102 8.98 -0.10 -14.92
C ALA A 102 8.44 1.31 -14.88
N LEU A 103 7.14 1.46 -14.62
CA LEU A 103 6.56 2.80 -14.49
C LEU A 103 7.19 3.57 -13.33
N ALA A 104 7.35 2.91 -12.19
CA ALA A 104 7.99 3.56 -11.03
C ALA A 104 9.40 4.01 -11.38
N SER A 105 10.16 3.15 -12.03
CA SER A 105 11.53 3.46 -12.40
C SER A 105 11.60 4.61 -13.41
N ASN A 106 10.66 4.64 -14.35
CA ASN A 106 10.62 5.73 -15.33
C ASN A 106 10.22 7.06 -14.70
N LEU A 107 9.31 7.02 -13.72
CA LEU A 107 8.91 8.23 -13.02
C LEU A 107 10.01 8.77 -12.11
N ARG A 108 10.80 7.89 -11.53
CA ARG A 108 11.89 8.27 -10.64
C ARG A 108 13.14 7.46 -10.98
N PRO A 109 13.83 7.81 -12.06
CA PRO A 109 15.02 7.05 -12.46
C PRO A 109 16.17 7.16 -11.46
N ASP A 110 16.12 8.15 -10.58
CA ASP A 110 17.11 8.31 -9.51
C ASP A 110 16.93 7.30 -8.37
N ARG A 111 15.77 6.62 -8.28
CA ARG A 111 15.53 5.64 -7.22
C ARG A 111 16.10 4.29 -7.64
N ARG A 112 17.22 3.94 -7.02
CA ARG A 112 17.89 2.68 -7.35
C ARG A 112 17.12 1.45 -6.90
N ASP A 113 16.35 1.58 -5.83
CA ASP A 113 15.55 0.46 -5.37
C ASP A 113 14.50 0.08 -6.40
N TYR A 114 13.93 1.05 -7.12
CA TYR A 114 12.93 0.75 -8.14
C TYR A 114 13.53 -0.09 -9.26
N SER A 115 14.67 0.34 -9.79
CA SER A 115 15.31 -0.41 -10.87
C SER A 115 15.87 -1.74 -10.38
N PHE A 116 16.29 -1.81 -9.11
CA PHE A 116 16.79 -3.06 -8.53
C PHE A 116 15.68 -4.13 -8.55
N TYR A 117 14.49 -3.77 -8.04
CA TYR A 117 13.41 -4.75 -8.01
C TYR A 117 12.90 -5.12 -9.39
N LEU A 118 12.94 -4.16 -10.32
CA LEU A 118 12.60 -4.45 -11.71
C LEU A 118 13.56 -5.50 -12.29
N ALA A 119 14.85 -5.28 -12.04
CA ALA A 119 15.87 -6.20 -12.53
C ALA A 119 15.74 -7.59 -11.92
N MET A 120 15.32 -7.65 -10.66
CA MET A 120 15.15 -8.93 -9.98
C MET A 120 14.04 -9.80 -10.57
N LEU A 121 13.08 -9.20 -11.23
CA LEU A 121 12.05 -9.98 -11.91
C LEU A 121 12.63 -10.73 -13.11
N GLY A 122 13.80 -10.34 -13.47
CA GLY A 122 14.56 -11.05 -14.43
C GLY A 122 14.25 -10.75 -15.80
N ALA A 123 15.03 -11.29 -16.40
CA ALA A 123 15.06 -11.30 -17.73
C ALA A 123 14.12 -12.14 -18.36
#